data_2c767a537e91e2a132d9b277b15fb202
#
_entry.id   2c767a537e91e2a132d9b277b15fb202
#
_cell.length_a   1.000
_cell.length_b   1.000
_cell.length_c   1.000
_cell.angle_alpha   90.00
_cell.angle_beta   90.00
_cell.angle_gamma   90.00
#
_symmetry.space_group_name_H-M   'P 1'
#
loop_
_entity.id
_entity.type
_entity.pdbx_description
1 polymer ?
#
loop_
_entity_poly.entity_id
_entity_poly.type
_entity_poly.pdbx_seq_one_letter_code
_entity_poly.pdbx_strand_id
1 'polypeptide(L)'
;ILIWMAAGLLLGSLINAFASDVGFIQDYFVNGLFHVVGAMFITGLKMLVVPLVTFSLICGVYGIGDIAKLGRVGVKAFGLFILTTALAITLAIIVAGIVAPGEGFELTGDQGDFIAPVAPPLTDVIIDLVPGNPVAAYAEGNMLQIIFFTILFAVCMLMVGEPGRKVAEGAERLNQIMMQVVTVVMHVAPYGVFALMAKTFALQGLGLILPMIAYFGTVVAVLLLHATGTLMLLLKLLAKVSPVMFLRKMRTVQIFAFSTSSSNATIPVNLRTTERRLGVDNPTASFIVPFGATINMDGTAIMQGVATIFIANVYSIDLGMSGYLTVIGMAVLASIGTAGVPGVGLIMLAMVFNQVGLPVEGIALIMGVDRLLDMMRTAVNVTGDAASTSIVAKSEGSLNEQIFYDPDAGIVEEIHLPHAKAHSD
;
A
#
# COMPACT_ATOMS: atom_id res chain seq x y z
N ILE A 1 -3.71 4.33 -17.94
CA ILE A 1 -4.59 3.39 -17.23
C ILE A 1 -6.03 3.93 -17.20
N LEU A 2 -6.32 5.14 -16.69
CA LEU A 2 -7.69 5.68 -16.56
C LEU A 2 -8.48 5.69 -17.89
N ILE A 3 -7.84 6.07 -19.01
CA ILE A 3 -8.48 6.05 -20.35
C ILE A 3 -8.85 4.61 -20.75
N TRP A 4 -7.94 3.68 -20.55
CA TRP A 4 -8.17 2.26 -20.87
C TRP A 4 -9.22 1.62 -19.97
N MET A 5 -9.26 2.03 -18.70
CA MET A 5 -10.31 1.64 -17.76
C MET A 5 -11.69 2.12 -18.25
N ALA A 6 -11.82 3.43 -18.58
CA ALA A 6 -13.08 3.98 -19.09
C ALA A 6 -13.50 3.32 -20.41
N ALA A 7 -12.55 3.06 -21.31
CA ALA A 7 -12.81 2.34 -22.55
C ALA A 7 -13.29 0.91 -22.30
N GLY A 8 -12.67 0.19 -21.35
CA GLY A 8 -13.10 -1.15 -20.96
C GLY A 8 -14.50 -1.18 -20.36
N LEU A 9 -14.78 -0.24 -19.43
CA LEU A 9 -16.11 -0.08 -18.84
C LEU A 9 -17.18 0.18 -19.90
N LEU A 10 -16.93 1.14 -20.79
CA LEU A 10 -17.86 1.46 -21.89
C LEU A 10 -18.10 0.27 -22.81
N LEU A 11 -17.01 -0.37 -23.27
CA LEU A 11 -17.13 -1.54 -24.16
C LEU A 11 -17.87 -2.70 -23.47
N GLY A 12 -17.50 -3.02 -22.22
CA GLY A 12 -18.16 -4.07 -21.47
C GLY A 12 -19.65 -3.79 -21.26
N SER A 13 -20.01 -2.56 -20.89
CA SER A 13 -21.40 -2.16 -20.71
C SER A 13 -22.20 -2.22 -22.03
N LEU A 14 -21.58 -1.86 -23.17
CA LEU A 14 -22.22 -2.00 -24.49
C LEU A 14 -22.42 -3.49 -24.86
N ILE A 15 -21.44 -4.34 -24.58
CA ILE A 15 -21.59 -5.79 -24.78
C ILE A 15 -22.72 -6.33 -23.91
N ASN A 16 -22.79 -5.95 -22.65
CA ASN A 16 -23.87 -6.36 -21.76
C ASN A 16 -25.26 -5.93 -22.26
N ALA A 17 -25.39 -4.67 -22.71
CA ALA A 17 -26.66 -4.11 -23.12
C ALA A 17 -27.16 -4.62 -24.51
N PHE A 18 -26.26 -4.91 -25.44
CA PHE A 18 -26.62 -5.17 -26.85
C PHE A 18 -26.15 -6.51 -27.38
N ALA A 19 -25.27 -7.22 -26.71
CA ALA A 19 -24.64 -8.45 -27.21
C ALA A 19 -24.46 -9.53 -26.12
N SER A 20 -25.22 -9.45 -25.02
CA SER A 20 -25.22 -10.48 -23.96
C SER A 20 -25.53 -11.88 -24.48
N ASP A 21 -26.44 -11.96 -25.45
CA ASP A 21 -26.93 -13.25 -26.02
C ASP A 21 -26.16 -13.70 -27.28
N VAL A 22 -25.16 -12.92 -27.72
CA VAL A 22 -24.37 -13.27 -28.92
C VAL A 22 -23.21 -14.19 -28.50
N GLY A 23 -23.41 -15.51 -28.69
CA GLY A 23 -22.47 -16.55 -28.32
C GLY A 23 -21.05 -16.31 -28.83
N PHE A 24 -20.86 -15.86 -30.07
CA PHE A 24 -19.55 -15.54 -30.63
C PHE A 24 -18.81 -14.45 -29.81
N ILE A 25 -19.53 -13.41 -29.38
CA ILE A 25 -18.91 -12.31 -28.55
C ILE A 25 -18.60 -12.83 -27.17
N GLN A 26 -19.49 -13.60 -26.56
CA GLN A 26 -19.27 -14.15 -25.22
C GLN A 26 -18.10 -15.15 -25.21
N ASP A 27 -18.03 -16.07 -26.16
CA ASP A 27 -17.04 -17.14 -26.17
C ASP A 27 -15.64 -16.62 -26.56
N TYR A 28 -15.54 -15.83 -27.65
CA TYR A 28 -14.24 -15.44 -28.20
C TYR A 28 -13.69 -14.13 -27.59
N PHE A 29 -14.53 -13.16 -27.24
CA PHE A 29 -14.08 -11.89 -26.70
C PHE A 29 -14.16 -11.86 -25.19
N VAL A 30 -15.31 -12.10 -24.57
CA VAL A 30 -15.48 -11.96 -23.10
C VAL A 30 -14.75 -13.07 -22.36
N ASN A 31 -15.06 -14.34 -22.67
CA ASN A 31 -14.45 -15.51 -22.04
C ASN A 31 -13.16 -15.96 -22.73
N GLY A 32 -12.88 -15.48 -23.95
CA GLY A 32 -11.63 -15.70 -24.67
C GLY A 32 -10.62 -14.59 -24.40
N LEU A 33 -10.58 -13.59 -25.29
CA LEU A 33 -9.53 -12.56 -25.33
C LEU A 33 -9.41 -11.76 -24.01
N PHE A 34 -10.53 -11.23 -23.51
CA PHE A 34 -10.50 -10.40 -22.31
C PHE A 34 -10.15 -11.21 -21.07
N HIS A 35 -10.66 -12.46 -20.99
CA HIS A 35 -10.28 -13.36 -19.91
C HIS A 35 -8.78 -13.66 -19.93
N VAL A 36 -8.22 -14.05 -21.08
CA VAL A 36 -6.80 -14.41 -21.19
C VAL A 36 -5.90 -13.23 -20.84
N VAL A 37 -6.14 -12.06 -21.45
CA VAL A 37 -5.30 -10.87 -21.20
C VAL A 37 -5.41 -10.41 -19.73
N GLY A 38 -6.61 -10.41 -19.17
CA GLY A 38 -6.86 -10.05 -17.78
C GLY A 38 -6.21 -11.03 -16.80
N ALA A 39 -6.38 -12.34 -17.03
CA ALA A 39 -5.80 -13.39 -16.19
C ALA A 39 -4.27 -13.39 -16.26
N MET A 40 -3.67 -13.20 -17.44
CA MET A 40 -2.20 -13.06 -17.58
C MET A 40 -1.69 -11.86 -16.80
N PHE A 41 -2.40 -10.73 -16.79
CA PHE A 41 -2.01 -9.56 -16.02
C PHE A 41 -2.07 -9.81 -14.50
N ILE A 42 -3.18 -10.41 -13.99
CA ILE A 42 -3.29 -10.78 -12.56
C ILE A 42 -2.20 -11.79 -12.17
N THR A 43 -1.95 -12.80 -13.01
CA THR A 43 -0.89 -13.78 -12.76
C THR A 43 0.49 -13.12 -12.76
N GLY A 44 0.71 -12.15 -13.66
CA GLY A 44 1.92 -11.32 -13.66
C GLY A 44 2.12 -10.53 -12.38
N LEU A 45 1.04 -9.99 -11.78
CA LEU A 45 1.11 -9.34 -10.47
C LEU A 45 1.42 -10.36 -9.36
N LYS A 46 0.75 -11.51 -9.34
CA LYS A 46 1.01 -12.60 -8.36
C LYS A 46 2.47 -13.06 -8.39
N MET A 47 3.07 -13.19 -9.58
CA MET A 47 4.47 -13.59 -9.77
C MET A 47 5.45 -12.67 -9.05
N LEU A 48 5.12 -11.39 -8.88
CA LEU A 48 6.00 -10.41 -8.26
C LEU A 48 6.03 -10.49 -6.73
N VAL A 49 4.99 -11.05 -6.11
CA VAL A 49 4.75 -10.97 -4.65
C VAL A 49 5.95 -11.51 -3.86
N VAL A 50 6.30 -12.78 -4.06
CA VAL A 50 7.34 -13.45 -3.26
C VAL A 50 8.71 -12.77 -3.38
N PRO A 51 9.27 -12.58 -4.58
CA PRO A 51 10.61 -11.99 -4.70
C PRO A 51 10.64 -10.52 -4.29
N LEU A 52 9.58 -9.74 -4.58
CA LEU A 52 9.52 -8.34 -4.19
C LEU A 52 9.49 -8.19 -2.68
N VAL A 53 8.62 -8.92 -1.98
CA VAL A 53 8.52 -8.91 -0.52
C VAL A 53 9.85 -9.31 0.11
N THR A 54 10.47 -10.38 -0.37
CA THR A 54 11.74 -10.87 0.17
C THR A 54 12.83 -9.81 0.11
N PHE A 55 13.12 -9.27 -1.07
CA PHE A 55 14.22 -8.32 -1.22
C PHE A 55 13.91 -6.96 -0.58
N SER A 56 12.66 -6.50 -0.68
CA SER A 56 12.23 -5.25 -0.05
C SER A 56 12.32 -5.33 1.49
N LEU A 57 11.91 -6.44 2.09
CA LEU A 57 12.04 -6.67 3.54
C LEU A 57 13.48 -6.73 3.99
N ILE A 58 14.35 -7.46 3.27
CA ILE A 58 15.78 -7.50 3.59
C ILE A 58 16.35 -6.07 3.58
N CYS A 59 16.08 -5.31 2.52
CA CYS A 59 16.55 -3.92 2.42
C CYS A 59 15.99 -3.04 3.54
N GLY A 60 14.69 -3.16 3.84
CA GLY A 60 14.03 -2.40 4.89
C GLY A 60 14.61 -2.67 6.28
N VAL A 61 14.69 -3.95 6.66
CA VAL A 61 15.21 -4.36 7.97
C VAL A 61 16.72 -4.09 8.09
N TYR A 62 17.51 -4.41 7.06
CA TYR A 62 18.94 -4.17 7.07
C TYR A 62 19.30 -2.67 7.01
N GLY A 63 18.50 -1.86 6.32
CA GLY A 63 18.64 -0.40 6.23
C GLY A 63 18.52 0.31 7.59
N ILE A 64 18.00 -0.37 8.63
CA ILE A 64 18.02 0.10 10.02
C ILE A 64 19.47 0.34 10.53
N GLY A 65 20.47 -0.36 10.01
CA GLY A 65 21.90 -0.09 10.21
C GLY A 65 22.40 -0.41 11.62
N ASP A 66 23.14 0.50 12.25
CA ASP A 66 23.84 0.26 13.52
C ASP A 66 22.87 0.13 14.71
N ILE A 67 22.78 -1.07 15.27
CA ILE A 67 21.92 -1.44 16.40
C ILE A 67 22.18 -0.57 17.65
N ALA A 68 23.40 -0.08 17.85
CA ALA A 68 23.78 0.65 19.04
C ALA A 68 23.30 2.12 19.03
N LYS A 69 23.34 2.80 17.88
CA LYS A 69 22.82 4.18 17.73
C LYS A 69 21.33 4.23 17.45
N LEU A 70 20.81 3.20 16.80
CA LEU A 70 19.42 3.07 16.38
C LEU A 70 18.49 2.50 17.46
N GLY A 71 19.05 1.85 18.48
CA GLY A 71 18.25 1.05 19.40
C GLY A 71 17.01 1.77 19.93
N ARG A 72 17.16 3.00 20.42
CA ARG A 72 16.03 3.72 21.03
C ARG A 72 15.14 4.44 20.01
N VAL A 73 15.74 5.15 19.06
CA VAL A 73 15.00 5.91 18.02
C VAL A 73 14.33 4.96 17.05
N GLY A 74 15.04 3.93 16.60
CA GLY A 74 14.52 2.91 15.68
C GLY A 74 13.40 2.09 16.29
N VAL A 75 13.54 1.63 17.53
CA VAL A 75 12.47 0.88 18.22
C VAL A 75 11.23 1.75 18.41
N LYS A 76 11.39 3.04 18.79
CA LYS A 76 10.25 3.96 18.90
C LYS A 76 9.57 4.21 17.56
N ALA A 77 10.35 4.45 16.49
CA ALA A 77 9.81 4.66 15.15
C ALA A 77 9.09 3.41 14.64
N PHE A 78 9.70 2.24 14.76
CA PHE A 78 9.12 0.96 14.36
C PHE A 78 7.83 0.67 15.14
N GLY A 79 7.87 0.81 16.48
CA GLY A 79 6.68 0.59 17.31
C GLY A 79 5.54 1.55 16.96
N LEU A 80 5.86 2.80 16.62
CA LEU A 80 4.88 3.79 16.22
C LEU A 80 4.29 3.48 14.84
N PHE A 81 5.09 3.03 13.87
CA PHE A 81 4.61 2.60 12.55
C PHE A 81 3.67 1.39 12.65
N ILE A 82 4.04 0.39 13.47
CA ILE A 82 3.15 -0.75 13.73
C ILE A 82 1.83 -0.28 14.35
N LEU A 83 1.90 0.64 15.32
CA LEU A 83 0.70 1.18 15.99
C LEU A 83 -0.18 1.95 15.01
N THR A 84 0.37 2.85 14.19
CA THR A 84 -0.40 3.66 13.24
C THR A 84 -1.04 2.78 12.18
N THR A 85 -0.31 1.79 11.66
CA THR A 85 -0.84 0.83 10.67
C THR A 85 -1.93 -0.06 11.28
N ALA A 86 -1.74 -0.56 12.52
CA ALA A 86 -2.78 -1.34 13.20
C ALA A 86 -4.05 -0.52 13.46
N LEU A 87 -3.92 0.76 13.84
CA LEU A 87 -5.05 1.66 13.99
C LEU A 87 -5.72 1.97 12.64
N ALA A 88 -4.93 2.16 11.58
CA ALA A 88 -5.42 2.42 10.23
C ALA A 88 -6.29 1.27 9.71
N ILE A 89 -5.79 0.03 9.77
CA ILE A 89 -6.52 -1.16 9.30
C ILE A 89 -7.74 -1.45 10.18
N THR A 90 -7.62 -1.28 11.49
CA THR A 90 -8.76 -1.48 12.41
C THR A 90 -9.87 -0.47 12.12
N LEU A 91 -9.51 0.80 11.93
CA LEU A 91 -10.47 1.85 11.53
C LEU A 91 -11.13 1.50 10.19
N ALA A 92 -10.35 0.99 9.22
CA ALA A 92 -10.84 0.58 7.92
C ALA A 92 -11.88 -0.55 8.02
N ILE A 93 -11.59 -1.58 8.80
CA ILE A 93 -12.50 -2.71 9.04
C ILE A 93 -13.78 -2.24 9.73
N ILE A 94 -13.69 -1.39 10.77
CA ILE A 94 -14.85 -0.89 11.47
C ILE A 94 -15.74 -0.06 10.53
N VAL A 95 -15.18 0.90 9.82
CA VAL A 95 -15.95 1.77 8.92
C VAL A 95 -16.54 0.97 7.76
N ALA A 96 -15.75 0.06 7.15
CA ALA A 96 -16.25 -0.79 6.07
C ALA A 96 -17.32 -1.77 6.55
N GLY A 97 -17.22 -2.28 7.79
CA GLY A 97 -18.26 -3.10 8.39
C GLY A 97 -19.57 -2.34 8.65
N ILE A 98 -19.49 -1.03 8.94
CA ILE A 98 -20.68 -0.18 9.12
C ILE A 98 -21.31 0.23 7.77
N VAL A 99 -20.47 0.61 6.80
CA VAL A 99 -20.93 1.05 5.47
C VAL A 99 -21.37 -0.14 4.62
N ALA A 100 -20.80 -1.33 4.89
CA ALA A 100 -21.04 -2.59 4.20
C ALA A 100 -20.97 -2.45 2.66
N PRO A 101 -19.88 -1.88 2.09
CA PRO A 101 -19.77 -1.72 0.65
C PRO A 101 -19.85 -3.09 -0.05
N GLY A 102 -20.64 -3.19 -1.11
CA GLY A 102 -20.84 -4.45 -1.85
C GLY A 102 -21.93 -5.37 -1.29
N GLU A 103 -22.51 -5.08 -0.12
CA GLU A 103 -23.63 -5.86 0.41
C GLU A 103 -24.86 -5.78 -0.50
N GLY A 104 -25.52 -6.92 -0.71
CA GLY A 104 -26.70 -7.03 -1.58
C GLY A 104 -26.39 -6.97 -3.08
N PHE A 105 -25.12 -6.94 -3.49
CA PHE A 105 -24.74 -7.10 -4.88
C PHE A 105 -24.52 -8.58 -5.20
N GLU A 106 -25.37 -9.11 -6.10
CA GLU A 106 -25.22 -10.49 -6.58
C GLU A 106 -24.42 -10.49 -7.88
N LEU A 107 -23.32 -11.23 -7.87
CA LEU A 107 -22.53 -11.45 -9.09
C LEU A 107 -23.36 -12.28 -10.06
N THR A 108 -23.53 -11.78 -11.28
CA THR A 108 -24.18 -12.52 -12.37
C THR A 108 -23.14 -13.38 -13.11
N GLY A 109 -23.44 -14.65 -13.37
CA GLY A 109 -22.59 -15.61 -14.08
C GLY A 109 -22.16 -16.79 -13.20
N ASP A 110 -21.56 -17.77 -13.86
CA ASP A 110 -21.02 -18.96 -13.19
C ASP A 110 -19.77 -18.56 -12.40
N GLN A 111 -19.92 -18.46 -11.08
CA GLN A 111 -18.83 -18.09 -10.18
C GLN A 111 -17.84 -19.26 -9.97
N GLY A 112 -18.07 -20.40 -10.63
CA GLY A 112 -17.46 -21.65 -10.24
C GLY A 112 -17.87 -22.03 -8.81
N ASP A 113 -17.76 -23.27 -8.40
CA ASP A 113 -17.96 -23.68 -7.01
C ASP A 113 -16.80 -23.14 -6.13
N PHE A 114 -16.75 -21.78 -5.94
CA PHE A 114 -15.81 -21.19 -5.01
C PHE A 114 -16.23 -21.57 -3.59
N ILE A 115 -15.64 -22.65 -3.07
CA ILE A 115 -15.79 -23.03 -1.67
C ILE A 115 -14.81 -22.17 -0.90
N ALA A 116 -15.31 -21.18 -0.18
CA ALA A 116 -14.49 -20.36 0.70
C ALA A 116 -13.81 -21.27 1.74
N PRO A 117 -12.47 -21.26 1.84
CA PRO A 117 -11.79 -21.97 2.92
C PRO A 117 -12.28 -21.40 4.25
N VAL A 118 -12.55 -22.27 5.21
CA VAL A 118 -12.87 -21.85 6.57
C VAL A 118 -11.63 -21.17 7.14
N ALA A 119 -11.76 -19.93 7.62
CA ALA A 119 -10.64 -19.22 8.23
C ALA A 119 -10.05 -20.03 9.39
N PRO A 120 -8.74 -20.32 9.39
CA PRO A 120 -8.12 -21.12 10.44
C PRO A 120 -8.22 -20.41 11.81
N PRO A 121 -8.26 -21.16 12.91
CA PRO A 121 -8.20 -20.61 14.26
C PRO A 121 -6.95 -19.70 14.41
N LEU A 122 -7.06 -18.62 15.16
CA LEU A 122 -5.95 -17.68 15.37
C LEU A 122 -4.69 -18.34 15.95
N THR A 123 -4.87 -19.38 16.78
CA THR A 123 -3.78 -20.21 17.33
C THR A 123 -2.96 -20.86 16.23
N ASP A 124 -3.62 -21.40 15.21
CA ASP A 124 -2.96 -22.09 14.10
C ASP A 124 -2.23 -21.07 13.22
N VAL A 125 -2.83 -19.91 12.99
CA VAL A 125 -2.17 -18.79 12.27
C VAL A 125 -0.88 -18.35 12.98
N ILE A 126 -0.88 -18.27 14.34
CA ILE A 126 0.31 -17.90 15.10
C ILE A 126 1.38 -19.00 15.04
N ILE A 127 0.99 -20.26 15.13
CA ILE A 127 1.91 -21.41 15.03
C ILE A 127 2.51 -21.47 13.62
N ASP A 128 1.68 -21.30 12.60
CA ASP A 128 2.08 -21.33 11.19
C ASP A 128 2.94 -20.13 10.76
N LEU A 129 3.08 -19.14 11.62
CA LEU A 129 4.00 -18.03 11.39
C LEU A 129 5.45 -18.51 11.20
N VAL A 130 5.84 -19.56 11.94
CA VAL A 130 7.21 -20.10 11.90
C VAL A 130 7.30 -21.22 10.86
N PRO A 131 8.04 -21.04 9.74
CA PRO A 131 8.13 -22.06 8.71
C PRO A 131 8.88 -23.31 9.19
N GLY A 132 8.25 -24.48 9.07
CA GLY A 132 8.95 -25.76 9.26
C GLY A 132 10.00 -26.00 8.17
N ASN A 133 9.77 -25.49 6.98
CA ASN A 133 10.72 -25.47 5.86
C ASN A 133 10.58 -24.15 5.07
N PRO A 134 11.55 -23.22 5.20
CA PRO A 134 11.50 -21.96 4.49
C PRO A 134 11.43 -22.11 2.96
N VAL A 135 12.14 -23.10 2.39
CA VAL A 135 12.14 -23.31 0.93
C VAL A 135 10.75 -23.72 0.43
N ALA A 136 10.06 -24.59 1.18
CA ALA A 136 8.67 -24.95 0.88
C ALA A 136 7.75 -23.72 0.96
N ALA A 137 7.89 -22.89 2.00
CA ALA A 137 7.13 -21.67 2.15
C ALA A 137 7.29 -20.71 0.94
N TYR A 138 8.52 -20.58 0.43
CA TYR A 138 8.78 -19.78 -0.78
C TYR A 138 8.15 -20.41 -2.03
N ALA A 139 8.22 -21.73 -2.19
CA ALA A 139 7.66 -22.42 -3.36
C ALA A 139 6.13 -22.40 -3.38
N GLU A 140 5.50 -22.51 -2.20
CA GLU A 140 4.05 -22.48 -2.04
C GLU A 140 3.49 -21.06 -1.94
N GLY A 141 4.35 -20.04 -1.74
CA GLY A 141 3.94 -18.65 -1.59
C GLY A 141 3.25 -18.36 -0.25
N ASN A 142 3.57 -19.11 0.81
CA ASN A 142 3.04 -18.85 2.14
C ASN A 142 3.67 -17.57 2.73
N MET A 143 2.96 -16.46 2.54
CA MET A 143 3.51 -15.13 2.79
C MET A 143 3.81 -14.86 4.26
N LEU A 144 3.00 -15.36 5.20
CA LEU A 144 3.25 -15.22 6.63
C LEU A 144 4.61 -15.83 7.01
N GLN A 145 4.86 -17.03 6.56
CA GLN A 145 6.12 -17.76 6.80
C GLN A 145 7.30 -17.10 6.10
N ILE A 146 7.11 -16.62 4.85
CA ILE A 146 8.13 -15.91 4.09
C ILE A 146 8.53 -14.62 4.80
N ILE A 147 7.57 -13.82 5.25
CA ILE A 147 7.81 -12.55 5.95
C ILE A 147 8.58 -12.81 7.24
N PHE A 148 8.10 -13.76 8.07
CA PHE A 148 8.75 -14.09 9.32
C PHE A 148 10.20 -14.52 9.12
N PHE A 149 10.42 -15.49 8.21
CA PHE A 149 11.77 -15.98 7.94
C PHE A 149 12.69 -14.89 7.38
N THR A 150 12.18 -14.05 6.47
CA THR A 150 12.93 -12.97 5.85
C THR A 150 13.34 -11.89 6.85
N ILE A 151 12.45 -11.51 7.78
CA ILE A 151 12.77 -10.57 8.86
C ILE A 151 13.85 -11.18 9.77
N LEU A 152 13.64 -12.43 10.23
CA LEU A 152 14.62 -13.14 11.06
C LEU A 152 15.99 -13.21 10.38
N PHE A 153 16.02 -13.59 9.11
CA PHE A 153 17.24 -13.67 8.30
C PHE A 153 17.94 -12.30 8.20
N ALA A 154 17.19 -11.23 7.91
CA ALA A 154 17.75 -9.88 7.81
C ALA A 154 18.29 -9.35 9.17
N VAL A 155 17.63 -9.68 10.28
CA VAL A 155 18.15 -9.37 11.63
C VAL A 155 19.45 -10.14 11.88
N CYS A 156 19.52 -11.42 11.53
CA CYS A 156 20.75 -12.21 11.65
C CYS A 156 21.88 -11.66 10.77
N MET A 157 21.58 -11.13 9.57
CA MET A 157 22.55 -10.45 8.72
C MET A 157 23.17 -9.23 9.43
N LEU A 158 22.36 -8.44 10.16
CA LEU A 158 22.88 -7.32 10.97
C LEU A 158 23.84 -7.83 12.08
N MET A 159 23.50 -8.96 12.72
CA MET A 159 24.27 -9.51 13.84
C MET A 159 25.62 -10.08 13.42
N VAL A 160 25.76 -10.65 12.21
CA VAL A 160 27.03 -11.22 11.74
C VAL A 160 28.00 -10.18 11.16
N GLY A 161 27.60 -8.93 11.04
CA GLY A 161 28.46 -7.82 10.59
C GLY A 161 28.84 -7.88 9.12
N GLU A 162 30.14 -7.89 8.78
CA GLU A 162 30.67 -7.76 7.41
C GLU A 162 30.12 -8.80 6.41
N PRO A 163 30.00 -10.11 6.75
CA PRO A 163 29.35 -11.07 5.85
C PRO A 163 27.91 -10.72 5.54
N GLY A 164 27.17 -10.26 6.54
CA GLY A 164 25.77 -9.82 6.35
C GLY A 164 25.66 -8.59 5.46
N ARG A 165 26.59 -7.64 5.56
CA ARG A 165 26.65 -6.46 4.70
C ARG A 165 26.75 -6.83 3.22
N LYS A 166 27.64 -7.77 2.87
CA LYS A 166 27.79 -8.23 1.47
C LYS A 166 26.52 -8.86 0.91
N VAL A 167 25.79 -9.61 1.74
CA VAL A 167 24.50 -10.20 1.35
C VAL A 167 23.45 -9.11 1.19
N ALA A 168 23.43 -8.11 2.06
CA ALA A 168 22.47 -6.99 1.99
C ALA A 168 22.70 -6.14 0.72
N GLU A 169 23.95 -5.85 0.35
CA GLU A 169 24.29 -5.18 -0.91
C GLU A 169 23.80 -5.98 -2.13
N GLY A 170 23.90 -7.31 -2.06
CA GLY A 170 23.35 -8.21 -3.07
C GLY A 170 21.83 -8.15 -3.15
N ALA A 171 21.17 -8.16 -1.99
CA ALA A 171 19.71 -8.04 -1.90
C ALA A 171 19.21 -6.69 -2.42
N GLU A 172 19.92 -5.59 -2.17
CA GLU A 172 19.61 -4.27 -2.70
C GLU A 172 19.64 -4.23 -4.23
N ARG A 173 20.68 -4.83 -4.84
CA ARG A 173 20.77 -4.96 -6.31
C ARG A 173 19.62 -5.80 -6.87
N LEU A 174 19.26 -6.90 -6.21
CA LEU A 174 18.13 -7.74 -6.60
C LEU A 174 16.81 -6.99 -6.43
N ASN A 175 16.65 -6.20 -5.37
CA ASN A 175 15.48 -5.34 -5.17
C ASN A 175 15.34 -4.31 -6.31
N GLN A 176 16.44 -3.68 -6.74
CA GLN A 176 16.44 -2.77 -7.89
C GLN A 176 16.00 -3.48 -9.19
N ILE A 177 16.44 -4.71 -9.42
CA ILE A 177 16.00 -5.52 -10.55
C ILE A 177 14.51 -5.82 -10.44
N MET A 178 14.02 -6.23 -9.26
CA MET A 178 12.60 -6.49 -9.03
C MET A 178 11.74 -5.25 -9.25
N MET A 179 12.20 -4.06 -8.84
CA MET A 179 11.55 -2.80 -9.12
C MET A 179 11.42 -2.53 -10.63
N GLN A 180 12.45 -2.90 -11.41
CA GLN A 180 12.37 -2.81 -12.87
C GLN A 180 11.36 -3.82 -13.45
N VAL A 181 11.29 -5.04 -12.91
CA VAL A 181 10.27 -6.04 -13.31
C VAL A 181 8.87 -5.52 -13.01
N VAL A 182 8.63 -4.94 -11.83
CA VAL A 182 7.35 -4.27 -11.51
C VAL A 182 7.03 -3.20 -12.56
N THR A 183 8.01 -2.36 -12.91
CA THR A 183 7.83 -1.31 -13.92
C THR A 183 7.42 -1.90 -15.28
N VAL A 184 8.05 -2.98 -15.72
CA VAL A 184 7.70 -3.67 -16.98
C VAL A 184 6.27 -4.21 -16.94
N VAL A 185 5.89 -4.90 -15.84
CA VAL A 185 4.52 -5.42 -15.67
C VAL A 185 3.51 -4.28 -15.64
N MET A 186 3.82 -3.15 -14.99
CA MET A 186 2.95 -1.98 -14.94
C MET A 186 2.82 -1.25 -16.30
N HIS A 187 3.76 -1.41 -17.22
CA HIS A 187 3.59 -0.93 -18.60
C HIS A 187 2.50 -1.69 -19.37
N VAL A 188 2.29 -2.95 -19.02
CA VAL A 188 1.20 -3.78 -19.61
C VAL A 188 -0.13 -3.56 -18.89
N ALA A 189 -0.13 -2.93 -17.71
CA ALA A 189 -1.33 -2.69 -16.92
C ALA A 189 -2.49 -2.01 -17.67
N PRO A 190 -2.30 -1.02 -18.58
CA PRO A 190 -3.40 -0.45 -19.34
C PRO A 190 -4.22 -1.49 -20.09
N TYR A 191 -3.57 -2.46 -20.71
CA TYR A 191 -4.24 -3.53 -21.49
C TYR A 191 -4.92 -4.55 -20.57
N GLY A 192 -4.24 -4.93 -19.46
CA GLY A 192 -4.81 -5.81 -18.45
C GLY A 192 -6.06 -5.21 -17.80
N VAL A 193 -5.98 -3.94 -17.40
CA VAL A 193 -7.11 -3.21 -16.79
C VAL A 193 -8.27 -3.06 -17.78
N PHE A 194 -7.98 -2.73 -19.04
CA PHE A 194 -9.00 -2.67 -20.09
C PHE A 194 -9.74 -4.02 -20.20
N ALA A 195 -9.00 -5.11 -20.35
CA ALA A 195 -9.56 -6.44 -20.52
C ALA A 195 -10.40 -6.89 -19.31
N LEU A 196 -9.90 -6.64 -18.09
CA LEU A 196 -10.62 -6.95 -16.85
C LEU A 196 -11.91 -6.13 -16.73
N MET A 197 -11.86 -4.83 -16.99
CA MET A 197 -13.03 -3.96 -16.97
C MET A 197 -14.04 -4.37 -18.05
N ALA A 198 -13.58 -4.62 -19.28
CA ALA A 198 -14.46 -5.04 -20.38
C ALA A 198 -15.16 -6.36 -20.04
N LYS A 199 -14.43 -7.36 -19.52
CA LYS A 199 -15.03 -8.62 -19.08
C LYS A 199 -16.02 -8.41 -17.93
N THR A 200 -15.62 -7.71 -16.89
CA THR A 200 -16.45 -7.49 -15.70
C THR A 200 -17.75 -6.79 -16.03
N PHE A 201 -17.71 -5.69 -16.80
CA PHE A 201 -18.93 -4.97 -17.19
C PHE A 201 -19.73 -5.64 -18.27
N ALA A 202 -19.11 -6.52 -19.10
CA ALA A 202 -19.87 -7.38 -20.02
C ALA A 202 -20.71 -8.42 -19.27
N LEU A 203 -20.24 -8.93 -18.15
CA LEU A 203 -20.94 -9.92 -17.33
C LEU A 203 -21.90 -9.30 -16.33
N GLN A 204 -21.46 -8.26 -15.60
CA GLN A 204 -22.19 -7.66 -14.47
C GLN A 204 -23.04 -6.44 -14.85
N GLY A 205 -22.78 -5.84 -16.02
CA GLY A 205 -23.46 -4.63 -16.44
C GLY A 205 -23.15 -3.41 -15.56
N LEU A 206 -24.00 -2.39 -15.67
CA LEU A 206 -23.84 -1.13 -14.93
C LEU A 206 -24.20 -1.26 -13.42
N GLY A 207 -24.80 -2.37 -13.00
CA GLY A 207 -25.17 -2.61 -11.60
C GLY A 207 -23.98 -2.57 -10.64
N LEU A 208 -22.78 -2.87 -11.15
CA LEU A 208 -21.54 -2.84 -10.34
C LEU A 208 -21.05 -1.41 -9.99
N ILE A 209 -21.51 -0.38 -10.70
CA ILE A 209 -21.01 0.99 -10.49
C ILE A 209 -21.30 1.47 -9.07
N LEU A 210 -22.49 1.24 -8.54
CA LEU A 210 -22.88 1.70 -7.21
C LEU A 210 -22.04 1.04 -6.10
N PRO A 211 -21.83 -0.29 -6.06
CA PRO A 211 -20.88 -0.93 -5.15
C PRO A 211 -19.46 -0.39 -5.27
N MET A 212 -18.96 -0.13 -6.47
CA MET A 212 -17.63 0.46 -6.68
C MET A 212 -17.52 1.88 -6.12
N ILE A 213 -18.56 2.71 -6.28
CA ILE A 213 -18.61 4.06 -5.70
C ILE A 213 -18.63 3.97 -4.17
N ALA A 214 -19.42 3.03 -3.61
CA ALA A 214 -19.46 2.80 -2.16
C ALA A 214 -18.08 2.36 -1.63
N TYR A 215 -17.41 1.43 -2.30
CA TYR A 215 -16.04 1.03 -1.99
C TYR A 215 -15.08 2.23 -2.03
N PHE A 216 -15.04 2.96 -3.15
CA PHE A 216 -14.18 4.12 -3.33
C PHE A 216 -14.42 5.18 -2.25
N GLY A 217 -15.68 5.54 -2.02
CA GLY A 217 -16.07 6.51 -1.01
C GLY A 217 -15.68 6.08 0.41
N THR A 218 -15.82 4.80 0.73
CA THR A 218 -15.42 4.24 2.03
C THR A 218 -13.90 4.34 2.22
N VAL A 219 -13.10 3.96 1.22
CA VAL A 219 -11.63 4.10 1.30
C VAL A 219 -11.23 5.56 1.50
N VAL A 220 -11.80 6.48 0.70
CA VAL A 220 -11.50 7.92 0.83
C VAL A 220 -11.88 8.45 2.20
N ALA A 221 -13.06 8.11 2.70
CA ALA A 221 -13.50 8.52 4.03
C ALA A 221 -12.55 8.04 5.13
N VAL A 222 -12.13 6.77 5.09
CA VAL A 222 -11.20 6.21 6.08
C VAL A 222 -9.82 6.85 5.97
N LEU A 223 -9.30 7.08 4.75
CA LEU A 223 -8.03 7.78 4.54
C LEU A 223 -8.05 9.19 5.17
N LEU A 224 -9.13 9.93 4.96
CA LEU A 224 -9.30 11.27 5.55
C LEU A 224 -9.44 11.20 7.08
N LEU A 225 -10.24 10.26 7.60
CA LEU A 225 -10.39 10.05 9.04
C LEU A 225 -9.07 9.68 9.71
N HIS A 226 -8.28 8.81 9.07
CA HIS A 226 -6.96 8.43 9.60
C HIS A 226 -5.98 9.59 9.54
N ALA A 227 -5.86 10.27 8.40
CA ALA A 227 -4.90 11.37 8.23
C ALA A 227 -5.21 12.58 9.10
N THR A 228 -6.49 12.95 9.26
CA THR A 228 -6.90 14.17 10.01
C THR A 228 -7.37 13.87 11.44
N GLY A 229 -7.80 12.64 11.71
CA GLY A 229 -8.22 12.17 13.02
C GLY A 229 -7.10 11.43 13.73
N THR A 230 -6.85 10.17 13.37
CA THR A 230 -5.95 9.27 14.11
C THR A 230 -4.52 9.81 14.20
N LEU A 231 -3.90 10.15 13.06
CA LEU A 231 -2.52 10.66 13.05
C LEU A 231 -2.40 12.00 13.77
N MET A 232 -3.37 12.88 13.58
CA MET A 232 -3.36 14.19 14.23
C MET A 232 -3.63 14.11 15.73
N LEU A 233 -4.45 13.15 16.16
CA LEU A 233 -4.67 12.87 17.58
C LEU A 233 -3.38 12.35 18.23
N LEU A 234 -2.69 11.38 17.61
CA LEU A 234 -1.40 10.87 18.09
C LEU A 234 -0.35 11.97 18.15
N LEU A 235 -0.25 12.81 17.11
CA LEU A 235 0.66 13.95 17.09
C LEU A 235 0.36 14.91 18.24
N LYS A 236 -0.90 15.26 18.48
CA LYS A 236 -1.33 16.14 19.57
C LYS A 236 -1.05 15.56 20.96
N LEU A 237 -1.30 14.26 21.14
CA LEU A 237 -1.16 13.60 22.44
C LEU A 237 0.32 13.32 22.77
N LEU A 238 1.10 12.82 21.80
CA LEU A 238 2.46 12.33 22.04
C LEU A 238 3.52 13.42 21.81
N ALA A 239 3.40 14.22 20.75
CA ALA A 239 4.32 15.32 20.48
C ALA A 239 3.88 16.66 21.08
N LYS A 240 2.59 16.80 21.45
CA LYS A 240 2.00 18.02 22.01
C LYS A 240 2.17 19.25 21.12
N VAL A 241 2.22 19.06 19.80
CA VAL A 241 2.31 20.13 18.80
C VAL A 241 1.00 20.32 18.04
N SER A 242 0.86 21.44 17.33
CA SER A 242 -0.36 21.79 16.60
C SER A 242 -0.59 20.94 15.35
N PRO A 243 -1.68 20.13 15.29
CA PRO A 243 -2.06 19.39 14.07
C PRO A 243 -2.29 20.29 12.86
N VAL A 244 -2.89 21.46 13.07
CA VAL A 244 -3.20 22.41 11.99
C VAL A 244 -1.93 22.96 11.35
N MET A 245 -0.92 23.33 12.19
CA MET A 245 0.37 23.77 11.68
C MET A 245 1.09 22.66 10.93
N PHE A 246 1.08 21.45 11.48
CA PHE A 246 1.63 20.27 10.81
C PHE A 246 1.03 20.06 9.42
N LEU A 247 -0.31 19.94 9.31
CA LEU A 247 -0.99 19.73 8.02
C LEU A 247 -0.73 20.86 7.04
N ARG A 248 -0.70 22.12 7.51
CA ARG A 248 -0.38 23.27 6.65
C ARG A 248 1.01 23.13 6.03
N LYS A 249 2.01 22.70 6.81
CA LYS A 249 3.39 22.53 6.34
C LYS A 249 3.58 21.30 5.46
N MET A 250 2.78 20.27 5.67
CA MET A 250 2.83 19.03 4.88
C MET A 250 2.19 19.13 3.49
N ARG A 251 1.45 20.17 3.17
CA ARG A 251 0.72 20.30 1.88
C ARG A 251 1.58 20.02 0.65
N THR A 252 2.78 20.58 0.60
CA THR A 252 3.70 20.37 -0.54
C THR A 252 4.09 18.92 -0.68
N VAL A 253 4.38 18.23 0.43
CA VAL A 253 4.71 16.80 0.44
C VAL A 253 3.52 15.97 0.00
N GLN A 254 2.32 16.28 0.52
CA GLN A 254 1.07 15.57 0.18
C GLN A 254 0.73 15.71 -1.31
N ILE A 255 0.85 16.91 -1.88
CA ILE A 255 0.60 17.14 -3.32
C ILE A 255 1.64 16.40 -4.17
N PHE A 256 2.91 16.41 -3.78
CA PHE A 256 3.96 15.69 -4.49
C PHE A 256 3.72 14.16 -4.42
N ALA A 257 3.42 13.62 -3.26
CA ALA A 257 3.09 12.22 -3.06
C ALA A 257 1.84 11.80 -3.85
N PHE A 258 0.80 12.62 -3.84
CA PHE A 258 -0.40 12.41 -4.64
C PHE A 258 -0.08 12.36 -6.13
N SER A 259 0.78 13.25 -6.63
CA SER A 259 1.14 13.31 -8.05
C SER A 259 1.99 12.12 -8.50
N THR A 260 2.89 11.65 -7.64
CA THR A 260 3.83 10.58 -7.98
C THR A 260 3.29 9.17 -7.67
N SER A 261 2.37 9.05 -6.72
CA SER A 261 1.93 7.77 -6.12
C SER A 261 3.12 6.92 -5.62
N SER A 262 4.20 7.57 -5.18
CA SER A 262 5.41 6.88 -4.73
C SER A 262 5.97 7.51 -3.46
N SER A 263 5.91 6.78 -2.34
CA SER A 263 6.53 7.19 -1.09
C SER A 263 8.04 7.35 -1.25
N ASN A 264 8.69 6.44 -2.00
CA ASN A 264 10.13 6.50 -2.26
C ASN A 264 10.54 7.75 -3.06
N ALA A 265 9.79 8.10 -4.11
CA ALA A 265 10.04 9.33 -4.88
C ALA A 265 9.81 10.59 -4.04
N THR A 266 8.99 10.49 -2.99
CA THR A 266 8.65 11.60 -2.10
C THR A 266 9.67 11.80 -0.97
N ILE A 267 10.56 10.83 -0.70
CA ILE A 267 11.55 10.90 0.38
C ILE A 267 12.30 12.25 0.41
N PRO A 268 12.90 12.76 -0.68
CA PRO A 268 13.67 14.00 -0.63
C PRO A 268 12.83 15.22 -0.21
N VAL A 269 11.58 15.30 -0.68
CA VAL A 269 10.66 16.40 -0.36
C VAL A 269 10.17 16.29 1.08
N ASN A 270 9.85 15.07 1.53
CA ASN A 270 9.41 14.79 2.90
C ASN A 270 10.53 15.06 3.90
N LEU A 271 11.74 14.57 3.63
CA LEU A 271 12.93 14.81 4.46
C LEU A 271 13.20 16.30 4.64
N ARG A 272 13.28 17.05 3.53
CA ARG A 272 13.50 18.50 3.58
C ARG A 272 12.42 19.23 4.38
N THR A 273 11.15 18.84 4.19
CA THR A 273 10.03 19.45 4.92
C THR A 273 10.11 19.11 6.40
N THR A 274 10.41 17.86 6.75
CA THR A 274 10.54 17.39 8.11
C THR A 274 11.67 18.12 8.86
N GLU A 275 12.83 18.31 8.23
CA GLU A 275 13.95 19.05 8.80
C GLU A 275 13.68 20.55 8.89
N ARG A 276 13.41 21.19 7.74
CA ARG A 276 13.45 22.65 7.63
C ARG A 276 12.14 23.32 8.00
N ARG A 277 11.01 22.62 7.92
CA ARG A 277 9.70 23.19 8.22
C ARG A 277 9.10 22.64 9.50
N LEU A 278 9.27 21.34 9.80
CA LEU A 278 8.76 20.74 11.02
C LEU A 278 9.78 20.82 12.17
N GLY A 279 11.05 21.18 11.90
CA GLY A 279 12.06 21.43 12.92
C GLY A 279 12.64 20.16 13.54
N VAL A 280 12.56 19.02 12.87
CA VAL A 280 13.22 17.79 13.30
C VAL A 280 14.71 17.87 12.97
N ASP A 281 15.57 17.40 13.85
CA ASP A 281 17.01 17.33 13.60
C ASP A 281 17.35 16.39 12.45
N ASN A 282 18.42 16.70 11.72
CA ASN A 282 18.83 15.95 10.52
C ASN A 282 19.08 14.45 10.80
N PRO A 283 19.79 14.02 11.87
CA PRO A 283 20.00 12.60 12.12
C PRO A 283 18.69 11.81 12.29
N THR A 284 17.71 12.35 13.01
CA THR A 284 16.41 11.70 13.23
C THR A 284 15.59 11.66 11.94
N ALA A 285 15.52 12.77 11.21
CA ALA A 285 14.74 12.87 9.97
C ALA A 285 15.34 11.99 8.87
N SER A 286 16.67 12.04 8.66
CA SER A 286 17.37 11.26 7.63
C SER A 286 17.27 9.76 7.84
N PHE A 287 17.01 9.33 9.09
CA PHE A 287 16.77 7.93 9.39
C PHE A 287 15.29 7.55 9.28
N ILE A 288 14.39 8.25 10.01
CA ILE A 288 12.98 7.80 10.14
C ILE A 288 12.19 8.01 8.85
N VAL A 289 12.43 9.07 8.08
CA VAL A 289 11.64 9.35 6.86
C VAL A 289 11.86 8.27 5.77
N PRO A 290 13.11 7.89 5.40
CA PRO A 290 13.30 6.78 4.46
C PRO A 290 12.83 5.43 5.02
N PHE A 291 13.00 5.21 6.33
CA PHE A 291 12.54 4.01 7.02
C PHE A 291 11.01 3.88 6.95
N GLY A 292 10.27 4.98 7.20
CA GLY A 292 8.82 5.03 7.06
C GLY A 292 8.35 4.76 5.63
N ALA A 293 9.00 5.34 4.64
CA ALA A 293 8.68 5.11 3.24
C ALA A 293 8.73 3.63 2.79
N THR A 294 9.38 2.76 3.59
CA THR A 294 9.49 1.32 3.34
C THR A 294 8.68 0.45 4.30
N ILE A 295 8.27 0.97 5.45
CA ILE A 295 7.64 0.16 6.51
C ILE A 295 6.24 0.69 6.88
N ASN A 296 6.02 1.99 6.77
CA ASN A 296 4.78 2.63 7.21
C ASN A 296 3.81 2.86 6.04
N MET A 297 2.94 1.91 5.80
CA MET A 297 2.00 1.92 4.67
C MET A 297 0.54 1.98 5.13
N ASP A 298 0.23 2.95 6.02
CA ASP A 298 -1.11 3.12 6.63
C ASP A 298 -2.23 3.23 5.58
N GLY A 299 -2.02 4.03 4.53
CA GLY A 299 -3.00 4.19 3.46
C GLY A 299 -3.21 2.90 2.66
N THR A 300 -2.15 2.11 2.46
CA THR A 300 -2.24 0.80 1.79
C THR A 300 -2.98 -0.20 2.67
N ALA A 301 -2.70 -0.23 3.97
CA ALA A 301 -3.42 -1.07 4.93
C ALA A 301 -4.92 -0.73 4.98
N ILE A 302 -5.29 0.56 4.93
CA ILE A 302 -6.68 1.01 4.84
C ILE A 302 -7.37 0.41 3.61
N MET A 303 -6.74 0.53 2.44
CA MET A 303 -7.30 -0.05 1.22
C MET A 303 -7.46 -1.56 1.33
N GLN A 304 -6.47 -2.27 1.88
CA GLN A 304 -6.55 -3.71 2.08
C GLN A 304 -7.73 -4.10 2.97
N GLY A 305 -7.95 -3.37 4.07
CA GLY A 305 -9.09 -3.63 4.97
C GLY A 305 -10.44 -3.41 4.30
N VAL A 306 -10.63 -2.26 3.65
CA VAL A 306 -11.90 -1.96 2.97
C VAL A 306 -12.14 -2.89 1.79
N ALA A 307 -11.09 -3.19 1.00
CA ALA A 307 -11.19 -4.10 -0.14
C ALA A 307 -11.54 -5.53 0.30
N THR A 308 -10.98 -5.99 1.41
CA THR A 308 -11.29 -7.32 1.96
C THR A 308 -12.77 -7.43 2.33
N ILE A 309 -13.33 -6.44 3.03
CA ILE A 309 -14.75 -6.44 3.39
C ILE A 309 -15.63 -6.29 2.13
N PHE A 310 -15.25 -5.42 1.20
CA PHE A 310 -15.98 -5.26 -0.06
C PHE A 310 -16.07 -6.56 -0.84
N ILE A 311 -14.97 -7.27 -1.03
CA ILE A 311 -14.94 -8.53 -1.76
C ILE A 311 -15.66 -9.64 -0.97
N ALA A 312 -15.48 -9.70 0.35
CA ALA A 312 -16.22 -10.63 1.20
C ALA A 312 -17.74 -10.47 1.03
N ASN A 313 -18.24 -9.23 1.03
CA ASN A 313 -19.66 -8.93 0.83
C ASN A 313 -20.13 -9.30 -0.58
N VAL A 314 -19.37 -8.93 -1.62
CA VAL A 314 -19.70 -9.22 -3.03
C VAL A 314 -19.77 -10.74 -3.30
N TYR A 315 -18.91 -11.52 -2.65
CA TYR A 315 -18.90 -12.98 -2.77
C TYR A 315 -19.72 -13.69 -1.69
N SER A 316 -20.39 -12.93 -0.81
CA SER A 316 -21.19 -13.46 0.31
C SER A 316 -20.40 -14.40 1.24
N ILE A 317 -19.12 -14.06 1.49
CA ILE A 317 -18.20 -14.80 2.33
C ILE A 317 -18.16 -14.15 3.72
N ASP A 318 -18.52 -14.90 4.76
CA ASP A 318 -18.36 -14.45 6.15
C ASP A 318 -16.94 -14.73 6.65
N LEU A 319 -16.18 -13.69 6.92
CA LEU A 319 -14.82 -13.81 7.45
C LEU A 319 -14.78 -14.14 8.94
N GLY A 320 -15.82 -13.84 9.68
CA GLY A 320 -15.86 -13.94 11.12
C GLY A 320 -14.77 -13.13 11.85
N MET A 321 -14.74 -13.17 13.17
CA MET A 321 -13.75 -12.44 13.97
C MET A 321 -12.31 -12.88 13.71
N SER A 322 -12.10 -14.18 13.50
CA SER A 322 -10.79 -14.76 13.19
C SER A 322 -10.24 -14.22 11.88
N GLY A 323 -11.08 -14.12 10.83
CA GLY A 323 -10.69 -13.53 9.55
C GLY A 323 -10.31 -12.06 9.68
N TYR A 324 -11.07 -11.25 10.41
CA TYR A 324 -10.71 -9.84 10.64
C TYR A 324 -9.39 -9.67 11.37
N LEU A 325 -9.12 -10.45 12.41
CA LEU A 325 -7.84 -10.44 13.12
C LEU A 325 -6.68 -10.86 12.21
N THR A 326 -6.91 -11.87 11.35
CA THR A 326 -5.93 -12.29 10.34
C THR A 326 -5.64 -11.15 9.34
N VAL A 327 -6.68 -10.46 8.85
CA VAL A 327 -6.51 -9.29 7.96
C VAL A 327 -5.69 -8.19 8.62
N ILE A 328 -5.97 -7.87 9.90
CA ILE A 328 -5.19 -6.87 10.65
C ILE A 328 -3.71 -7.30 10.74
N GLY A 329 -3.45 -8.51 11.18
CA GLY A 329 -2.09 -9.04 11.30
C GLY A 329 -1.35 -9.05 9.95
N MET A 330 -2.01 -9.52 8.90
CA MET A 330 -1.44 -9.56 7.55
C MET A 330 -1.16 -8.18 6.98
N ALA A 331 -2.06 -7.21 7.12
CA ALA A 331 -1.86 -5.85 6.63
C ALA A 331 -0.71 -5.15 7.36
N VAL A 332 -0.58 -5.35 8.67
CA VAL A 332 0.56 -4.83 9.45
C VAL A 332 1.87 -5.46 8.98
N LEU A 333 1.93 -6.78 8.81
CA LEU A 333 3.11 -7.45 8.30
C LEU A 333 3.43 -7.06 6.84
N ALA A 334 2.40 -6.95 6.01
CA ALA A 334 2.52 -6.52 4.62
C ALA A 334 3.08 -5.09 4.52
N SER A 335 2.69 -4.19 5.44
CA SER A 335 3.18 -2.82 5.43
C SER A 335 4.71 -2.76 5.57
N ILE A 336 5.32 -3.67 6.34
CA ILE A 336 6.77 -3.77 6.54
C ILE A 336 7.52 -4.14 5.24
N GLY A 337 6.86 -4.85 4.32
CA GLY A 337 7.48 -5.33 3.07
C GLY A 337 6.99 -4.65 1.81
N THR A 338 6.11 -3.66 1.93
CA THR A 338 5.55 -2.98 0.77
C THR A 338 6.51 -1.94 0.23
N ALA A 339 6.99 -2.12 -0.99
CA ALA A 339 7.80 -1.09 -1.64
C ALA A 339 6.98 0.17 -1.92
N GLY A 340 7.54 1.35 -1.62
CA GLY A 340 6.88 2.67 -1.77
C GLY A 340 6.80 3.14 -3.22
N VAL A 341 6.24 2.31 -4.13
CA VAL A 341 6.10 2.59 -5.56
C VAL A 341 4.69 2.29 -6.06
N PRO A 342 4.26 2.93 -7.16
CA PRO A 342 2.91 2.78 -7.67
C PRO A 342 2.51 1.32 -7.96
N GLY A 343 1.30 0.93 -7.57
CA GLY A 343 0.68 -0.35 -7.93
C GLY A 343 1.04 -1.53 -7.02
N VAL A 344 2.03 -1.41 -6.12
CA VAL A 344 2.41 -2.52 -5.22
C VAL A 344 1.30 -2.86 -4.23
N GLY A 345 0.46 -1.90 -3.87
CA GLY A 345 -0.69 -2.13 -2.98
C GLY A 345 -1.62 -3.25 -3.45
N LEU A 346 -1.89 -3.36 -4.75
CA LEU A 346 -2.71 -4.45 -5.31
C LEU A 346 -2.01 -5.80 -5.23
N ILE A 347 -0.69 -5.83 -5.39
CA ILE A 347 0.12 -7.04 -5.24
C ILE A 347 -0.02 -7.56 -3.81
N MET A 348 0.14 -6.66 -2.84
CA MET A 348 0.02 -6.99 -1.42
C MET A 348 -1.42 -7.38 -1.01
N LEU A 349 -2.42 -6.81 -1.68
CA LEU A 349 -3.82 -7.18 -1.46
C LEU A 349 -4.10 -8.64 -1.87
N ALA A 350 -3.50 -9.11 -2.97
CA ALA A 350 -3.62 -10.51 -3.37
C ALA A 350 -3.11 -11.47 -2.29
N MET A 351 -2.06 -11.06 -1.56
CA MET A 351 -1.54 -11.80 -0.42
C MET A 351 -2.56 -11.87 0.73
N VAL A 352 -3.18 -10.75 1.07
CA VAL A 352 -4.22 -10.71 2.13
C VAL A 352 -5.40 -11.58 1.74
N PHE A 353 -5.88 -11.52 0.49
CA PHE A 353 -6.99 -12.34 0.00
C PHE A 353 -6.69 -13.84 0.10
N ASN A 354 -5.53 -14.27 -0.38
CA ASN A 354 -5.12 -15.67 -0.27
C ASN A 354 -5.12 -16.16 1.17
N GLN A 355 -4.68 -15.35 2.13
CA GLN A 355 -4.58 -15.74 3.53
C GLN A 355 -5.96 -15.90 4.20
N VAL A 356 -6.95 -15.12 3.78
CA VAL A 356 -8.31 -15.20 4.35
C VAL A 356 -9.29 -15.95 3.45
N GLY A 357 -8.78 -16.61 2.41
CA GLY A 357 -9.60 -17.46 1.53
C GLY A 357 -10.54 -16.67 0.61
N LEU A 358 -10.21 -15.42 0.27
CA LEU A 358 -10.96 -14.65 -0.72
C LEU A 358 -10.45 -14.88 -2.13
N PRO A 359 -11.32 -14.85 -3.15
CA PRO A 359 -10.91 -14.99 -4.54
C PRO A 359 -10.06 -13.80 -4.97
N VAL A 360 -8.83 -14.07 -5.43
CA VAL A 360 -7.91 -13.02 -5.89
C VAL A 360 -8.43 -12.36 -7.17
N GLU A 361 -9.26 -13.05 -7.91
CA GLU A 361 -9.99 -12.53 -9.08
C GLU A 361 -10.86 -11.32 -8.73
N GLY A 362 -11.32 -11.21 -7.49
CA GLY A 362 -12.05 -10.06 -6.95
C GLY A 362 -11.26 -8.75 -7.03
N ILE A 363 -9.93 -8.79 -7.13
CA ILE A 363 -9.11 -7.60 -7.36
C ILE A 363 -9.51 -6.89 -8.67
N ALA A 364 -9.99 -7.64 -9.67
CA ALA A 364 -10.45 -7.06 -10.92
C ALA A 364 -11.58 -6.04 -10.71
N LEU A 365 -12.45 -6.25 -9.72
CA LEU A 365 -13.58 -5.35 -9.42
C LEU A 365 -13.12 -3.97 -8.93
N ILE A 366 -12.02 -3.91 -8.18
CA ILE A 366 -11.53 -2.67 -7.56
C ILE A 366 -10.41 -1.99 -8.36
N MET A 367 -9.80 -2.72 -9.29
CA MET A 367 -8.63 -2.26 -10.05
C MET A 367 -8.92 -0.97 -10.84
N GLY A 368 -10.18 -0.80 -11.27
CA GLY A 368 -10.61 0.36 -12.02
C GLY A 368 -10.45 1.68 -11.29
N VAL A 369 -10.66 1.70 -9.98
CA VAL A 369 -10.57 2.93 -9.15
C VAL A 369 -9.24 3.01 -8.39
N ASP A 370 -8.43 1.95 -8.42
CA ASP A 370 -7.22 1.85 -7.59
C ASP A 370 -6.20 2.95 -7.88
N ARG A 371 -6.05 3.40 -9.12
CA ARG A 371 -5.07 4.43 -9.45
C ARG A 371 -5.31 5.75 -8.70
N LEU A 372 -6.57 6.18 -8.58
CA LEU A 372 -6.92 7.37 -7.81
C LEU A 372 -6.72 7.15 -6.31
N LEU A 373 -7.09 5.96 -5.83
CA LEU A 373 -6.87 5.57 -4.45
C LEU A 373 -5.37 5.51 -4.11
N ASP A 374 -4.53 5.00 -5.01
CA ASP A 374 -3.08 4.91 -4.82
C ASP A 374 -2.43 6.29 -4.63
N MET A 375 -2.88 7.30 -5.39
CA MET A 375 -2.47 8.69 -5.20
C MET A 375 -2.81 9.20 -3.79
N MET A 376 -4.03 8.93 -3.31
CA MET A 376 -4.50 9.36 -1.99
C MET A 376 -3.80 8.57 -0.86
N ARG A 377 -3.66 7.27 -1.02
CA ARG A 377 -2.95 6.39 -0.06
C ARG A 377 -1.52 6.86 0.16
N THR A 378 -0.82 7.19 -0.92
CA THR A 378 0.56 7.66 -0.84
C THR A 378 0.66 8.98 -0.06
N ALA A 379 -0.26 9.91 -0.26
CA ALA A 379 -0.30 11.14 0.52
C ALA A 379 -0.51 10.88 2.02
N VAL A 380 -1.31 9.86 2.39
CA VAL A 380 -1.51 9.46 3.78
C VAL A 380 -0.27 8.78 4.35
N ASN A 381 0.37 7.86 3.59
CA ASN A 381 1.60 7.18 4.02
C ASN A 381 2.69 8.19 4.41
N VAL A 382 3.03 9.12 3.52
CA VAL A 382 4.08 10.13 3.79
C VAL A 382 3.70 11.11 4.91
N THR A 383 2.41 11.32 5.13
CA THR A 383 1.92 12.11 6.27
C THR A 383 2.15 11.36 7.58
N GLY A 384 1.91 10.06 7.60
CA GLY A 384 2.22 9.16 8.72
C GLY A 384 3.72 9.13 9.04
N ASP A 385 4.57 9.07 8.00
CA ASP A 385 6.03 9.10 8.16
C ASP A 385 6.49 10.37 8.88
N ALA A 386 6.05 11.53 8.41
CA ALA A 386 6.42 12.82 8.99
C ALA A 386 5.84 13.02 10.41
N ALA A 387 4.59 12.56 10.65
CA ALA A 387 3.96 12.62 11.97
C ALA A 387 4.72 11.76 12.96
N SER A 388 5.02 10.52 12.61
CA SER A 388 5.80 9.60 13.44
C SER A 388 7.21 10.13 13.70
N THR A 389 7.86 10.69 12.67
CA THR A 389 9.19 11.33 12.82
C THR A 389 9.13 12.48 13.83
N SER A 390 8.12 13.34 13.74
CA SER A 390 7.93 14.47 14.67
C SER A 390 7.67 14.00 16.11
N ILE A 391 6.87 12.93 16.28
CA ILE A 391 6.59 12.33 17.59
C ILE A 391 7.87 11.78 18.23
N VAL A 392 8.65 11.01 17.46
CA VAL A 392 9.92 10.44 17.94
C VAL A 392 10.91 11.55 18.28
N ALA A 393 11.10 12.53 17.38
CA ALA A 393 11.99 13.67 17.61
C ALA A 393 11.60 14.43 18.89
N LYS A 394 10.30 14.66 19.12
CA LYS A 394 9.83 15.29 20.36
C LYS A 394 10.19 14.46 21.60
N SER A 395 10.01 13.13 21.52
CA SER A 395 10.33 12.22 22.61
C SER A 395 11.83 12.12 22.95
N GLU A 396 12.69 12.45 21.98
CA GLU A 396 14.15 12.49 22.11
C GLU A 396 14.68 13.90 22.42
N GLY A 397 13.81 14.92 22.48
CA GLY A 397 14.21 16.31 22.70
C GLY A 397 14.90 16.96 21.51
N SER A 398 14.76 16.39 20.32
CA SER A 398 15.40 16.83 19.06
C SER A 398 14.46 17.57 18.10
N LEU A 399 13.26 17.95 18.57
CA LEU A 399 12.31 18.76 17.83
C LEU A 399 12.47 20.25 18.19
N ASN A 400 12.79 21.08 17.21
CA ASN A 400 12.83 22.54 17.38
C ASN A 400 11.44 23.14 17.18
N GLU A 401 10.77 23.48 18.30
CA GLU A 401 9.43 24.04 18.27
C GLU A 401 9.37 25.46 17.68
N GLN A 402 10.45 26.25 17.74
CA GLN A 402 10.48 27.58 17.13
C GLN A 402 10.34 27.45 15.61
N ILE A 403 11.09 26.53 15.00
CA ILE A 403 10.94 26.21 13.57
C ILE A 403 9.55 25.63 13.28
N PHE A 404 9.06 24.74 14.16
CA PHE A 404 7.74 24.12 13.96
C PHE A 404 6.60 25.13 13.91
N TYR A 405 6.63 26.15 14.77
CA TYR A 405 5.57 27.18 14.86
C TYR A 405 5.77 28.39 13.95
N ASP A 406 6.96 28.57 13.36
CA ASP A 406 7.20 29.61 12.35
C ASP A 406 6.56 29.19 11.01
N PRO A 407 5.50 29.87 10.54
CA PRO A 407 4.80 29.50 9.29
C PRO A 407 5.69 29.61 8.05
N ASP A 408 6.70 30.46 8.07
CA ASP A 408 7.58 30.79 6.95
C ASP A 408 8.89 29.99 6.97
N ALA A 409 9.16 29.25 8.04
CA ALA A 409 10.35 28.42 8.14
C ALA A 409 10.49 27.49 6.93
N GLY A 410 11.67 27.50 6.32
CA GLY A 410 12.05 26.61 5.22
C GLY A 410 11.31 26.87 3.89
N ILE A 411 10.57 27.97 3.76
CA ILE A 411 10.09 28.45 2.47
C ILE A 411 11.30 28.99 1.72
N VAL A 412 11.59 28.44 0.55
CA VAL A 412 12.65 28.94 -0.33
C VAL A 412 12.10 30.16 -1.05
N GLU A 413 12.70 31.35 -0.79
CA GLU A 413 12.51 32.49 -1.68
C GLU A 413 12.97 32.08 -3.07
N GLU A 414 12.16 32.38 -4.10
CA GLU A 414 12.56 32.15 -5.49
C GLU A 414 13.89 32.90 -5.72
N ILE A 415 14.94 32.15 -6.01
CA ILE A 415 16.22 32.75 -6.40
C ILE A 415 15.98 33.39 -7.76
N HIS A 416 15.79 34.71 -7.78
CA HIS A 416 15.86 35.47 -8.99
C HIS A 416 17.32 35.40 -9.49
N LEU A 417 17.58 34.46 -10.41
CA LEU A 417 18.84 34.48 -11.16
C LEU A 417 18.86 35.79 -11.97
N PRO A 418 19.83 36.70 -11.75
CA PRO A 418 19.95 37.86 -12.60
C PRO A 418 20.17 37.35 -14.03
N HIS A 419 19.30 37.76 -14.92
CA HIS A 419 19.45 37.45 -16.34
C HIS A 419 20.88 37.85 -16.76
N ALA A 420 21.67 36.90 -17.20
CA ALA A 420 22.96 37.17 -17.82
C ALA A 420 22.69 38.16 -19.00
N LYS A 421 23.19 39.38 -18.88
CA LYS A 421 23.16 40.33 -19.99
C LYS A 421 23.91 39.64 -21.13
N ALA A 422 23.21 39.35 -22.22
CA ALA A 422 23.83 38.97 -23.47
C ALA A 422 24.78 40.09 -23.83
N HIS A 423 26.09 39.81 -23.79
CA HIS A 423 27.07 40.68 -24.42
C HIS A 423 26.83 40.57 -25.92
N SER A 424 26.19 41.60 -26.49
CA SER A 424 26.27 41.91 -27.90
C SER A 424 27.64 42.56 -28.13
N ASP A 425 28.53 41.89 -28.79
CA ASP A 425 29.58 42.45 -29.62
C ASP A 425 29.55 41.77 -30.99
#